data_a6972cdcbba0ae2481516ac9d0e6b9d3
#
_entry.id   a6972cdcbba0ae2481516ac9d0e6b9d3
#
_cell.length_a   1.000
_cell.length_b   1.000
_cell.length_c   1.000
_cell.angle_alpha   90.00
_cell.angle_beta   90.00
_cell.angle_gamma   90.00
#
_symmetry.space_group_name_H-M   'P 1'
#
loop_
_entity.id
_entity.type
_entity.pdbx_description
1 polymer ?
#
loop_
_entity_poly.entity_id
_entity_poly.type
_entity_poly.pdbx_seq_one_letter_code
_entity_poly.pdbx_strand_id
1 'polypeptide(L)'
;VKNQVDQINDIVDQIRKYNELIQKYEATGESANDYRDSRNLLLDQLSTYVNVESYEEVDGTVSIYAEGQFLLESNVQHRLTTANESETSKLLKPVWEMGGDFFLRGELSYSSENDTDTGSLRGLLVARGKSKTTYLDIPQKPDESEYLDADGNLDSKAYFNATEEYNRKVEEYNENVQPSIV
;
A
#
# COMPACT_ATOMS: atom_id res chain seq x y z
N VAL A 1 6.69 -5.81 0.24
CA VAL A 1 6.11 -4.66 0.97
C VAL A 1 6.97 -4.29 2.14
N LYS A 2 7.19 -5.18 3.13
CA LYS A 2 7.96 -4.85 4.34
C LYS A 2 9.33 -4.22 4.02
N ASN A 3 10.14 -4.86 3.18
CA ASN A 3 11.47 -4.34 2.83
C ASN A 3 11.42 -2.93 2.23
N GLN A 4 10.39 -2.61 1.41
CA GLN A 4 10.26 -1.27 0.85
C GLN A 4 9.82 -0.26 1.90
N VAL A 5 8.93 -0.64 2.82
CA VAL A 5 8.54 0.21 3.96
C VAL A 5 9.75 0.51 4.84
N ASP A 6 10.58 -0.50 5.14
CA ASP A 6 11.80 -0.32 5.91
C ASP A 6 12.78 0.64 5.18
N GLN A 7 12.96 0.47 3.85
CA GLN A 7 13.81 1.36 3.04
C GLN A 7 13.30 2.79 3.00
N ILE A 8 11.98 3.00 2.85
CA ILE A 8 11.37 4.33 2.92
C ILE A 8 11.69 5.00 4.27
N ASN A 9 11.47 4.28 5.37
CA ASN A 9 11.76 4.80 6.71
C ASN A 9 13.24 5.17 6.88
N ASP A 10 14.15 4.33 6.36
CA ASP A 10 15.60 4.56 6.46
C ASP A 10 16.03 5.77 5.62
N ILE A 11 15.48 5.95 4.42
CA ILE A 11 15.76 7.12 3.57
C ILE A 11 15.26 8.39 4.26
N VAL A 12 14.04 8.38 4.78
CA VAL A 12 13.45 9.54 5.49
C VAL A 12 14.29 9.89 6.74
N ASP A 13 14.77 8.90 7.49
CA ASP A 13 15.65 9.16 8.64
C ASP A 13 17.00 9.77 8.23
N GLN A 14 17.56 9.34 7.09
CA GLN A 14 18.77 9.95 6.54
C GLN A 14 18.52 11.41 6.10
N ILE A 15 17.40 11.70 5.44
CA ILE A 15 17.02 13.07 5.07
C ILE A 15 16.88 13.94 6.33
N ARG A 16 16.25 13.42 7.39
CA ARG A 16 16.13 14.10 8.68
C ARG A 16 17.50 14.45 9.26
N LYS A 17 18.45 13.52 9.22
CA LYS A 17 19.84 13.78 9.68
C LYS A 17 20.51 14.87 8.86
N TYR A 18 20.31 14.91 7.53
CA TYR A 18 20.81 16.00 6.70
C TYR A 18 20.14 17.32 7.02
N ASN A 19 18.83 17.34 7.30
CA ASN A 19 18.14 18.55 7.78
C ASN A 19 18.83 19.11 9.04
N GLU A 20 19.10 18.27 10.03
CA GLU A 20 19.78 18.66 11.27
C GLU A 20 21.20 19.21 11.00
N LEU A 21 21.95 18.60 10.07
CA LEU A 21 23.28 19.06 9.69
C LEU A 21 23.21 20.41 8.97
N ILE A 22 22.32 20.57 8.00
CA ILE A 22 22.13 21.82 7.24
C ILE A 22 21.77 22.95 8.20
N GLN A 23 20.76 22.73 9.06
CA GLN A 23 20.33 23.71 10.04
C GLN A 23 21.47 24.12 10.95
N LYS A 24 22.28 23.19 11.42
CA LYS A 24 23.43 23.46 12.30
C LYS A 24 24.51 24.25 11.58
N TYR A 25 24.89 23.92 10.35
CA TYR A 25 25.93 24.59 9.60
C TYR A 25 25.49 26.00 9.17
N GLU A 26 24.26 26.13 8.66
CA GLU A 26 23.75 27.43 8.19
C GLU A 26 23.47 28.40 9.34
N ALA A 27 23.18 27.93 10.55
CA ALA A 27 23.08 28.73 11.74
C ALA A 27 24.42 29.47 12.09
N THR A 28 25.57 28.94 11.61
CA THR A 28 26.88 29.57 11.78
C THR A 28 27.25 30.53 10.63
N GLY A 29 26.37 30.66 9.61
CA GLY A 29 26.60 31.45 8.41
C GLY A 29 27.43 30.78 7.34
N GLU A 30 27.68 29.46 7.48
CA GLU A 30 28.35 28.63 6.48
C GLU A 30 27.31 28.10 5.48
N SER A 31 27.74 27.78 4.26
CA SER A 31 26.87 27.17 3.25
C SER A 31 26.97 25.63 3.33
N ALA A 32 25.81 24.97 3.47
CA ALA A 32 25.72 23.50 3.61
C ALA A 32 25.47 22.78 2.28
N ASN A 33 26.02 23.27 1.15
CA ASN A 33 25.71 22.78 -0.20
C ASN A 33 25.90 21.26 -0.36
N ASP A 34 27.01 20.71 0.14
CA ASP A 34 27.29 19.27 0.02
C ASP A 34 26.23 18.41 0.74
N TYR A 35 25.72 18.90 1.88
CA TYR A 35 24.64 18.21 2.60
C TYR A 35 23.29 18.36 1.88
N ARG A 36 23.05 19.51 1.26
CA ARG A 36 21.86 19.74 0.43
C ARG A 36 21.85 18.83 -0.78
N ASP A 37 22.97 18.69 -1.48
CA ASP A 37 23.12 17.79 -2.63
C ASP A 37 22.89 16.32 -2.22
N SER A 38 23.49 15.90 -1.10
CA SER A 38 23.28 14.55 -0.56
C SER A 38 21.81 14.30 -0.16
N ARG A 39 21.16 15.29 0.42
CA ARG A 39 19.72 15.23 0.76
C ARG A 39 18.86 15.14 -0.49
N ASN A 40 19.16 15.91 -1.53
CA ASN A 40 18.40 15.89 -2.78
C ASN A 40 18.51 14.54 -3.47
N LEU A 41 19.69 13.90 -3.45
CA LEU A 41 19.84 12.51 -3.96
C LEU A 41 18.95 11.53 -3.21
N LEU A 42 18.79 11.66 -1.90
CA LEU A 42 17.88 10.82 -1.11
C LEU A 42 16.40 11.11 -1.41
N LEU A 43 16.04 12.37 -1.69
CA LEU A 43 14.69 12.73 -2.15
C LEU A 43 14.37 12.07 -3.50
N ASP A 44 15.32 12.13 -4.45
CA ASP A 44 15.18 11.44 -5.75
C ASP A 44 15.04 9.92 -5.54
N GLN A 45 15.83 9.33 -4.64
CA GLN A 45 15.71 7.92 -4.32
C GLN A 45 14.35 7.59 -3.67
N LEU A 46 13.86 8.42 -2.75
CA LEU A 46 12.55 8.23 -2.10
C LEU A 46 11.41 8.26 -3.11
N SER A 47 11.48 9.16 -4.09
CA SER A 47 10.46 9.29 -5.14
C SER A 47 10.30 8.04 -5.99
N THR A 48 11.31 7.18 -6.06
CA THR A 48 11.20 5.87 -6.75
C THR A 48 10.30 4.87 -6.02
N TYR A 49 10.12 5.04 -4.72
CA TYR A 49 9.29 4.16 -3.89
C TYR A 49 7.86 4.65 -3.77
N VAL A 50 7.68 5.93 -3.54
CA VAL A 50 6.39 6.56 -3.31
C VAL A 50 6.35 7.95 -3.94
N ASN A 51 5.16 8.39 -4.34
CA ASN A 51 4.98 9.76 -4.80
C ASN A 51 5.06 10.70 -3.60
N VAL A 52 6.03 11.62 -3.62
CA VAL A 52 6.28 12.57 -2.55
C VAL A 52 6.33 14.01 -3.07
N GLU A 53 5.86 14.91 -2.25
CA GLU A 53 6.07 16.35 -2.40
C GLU A 53 7.03 16.83 -1.31
N SER A 54 8.01 17.64 -1.66
CA SER A 54 8.98 18.17 -0.72
C SER A 54 8.93 19.69 -0.68
N TYR A 55 8.96 20.26 0.52
CA TYR A 55 8.91 21.69 0.77
C TYR A 55 10.11 22.09 1.61
N GLU A 56 10.88 23.05 1.13
CA GLU A 56 12.00 23.60 1.89
C GLU A 56 11.51 24.75 2.80
N GLU A 57 11.83 24.62 4.07
CA GLU A 57 11.51 25.60 5.11
C GLU A 57 12.54 26.72 5.17
N VAL A 58 12.19 27.83 5.85
CA VAL A 58 13.06 29.02 5.98
C VAL A 58 14.38 28.72 6.68
N ASP A 59 14.42 27.69 7.53
CA ASP A 59 15.59 27.27 8.29
C ASP A 59 16.47 26.24 7.53
N GLY A 60 16.18 26.02 6.24
CA GLY A 60 16.90 25.09 5.37
C GLY A 60 16.51 23.63 5.53
N THR A 61 15.60 23.27 6.43
CA THR A 61 15.05 21.91 6.52
C THR A 61 14.09 21.64 5.39
N VAL A 62 13.86 20.36 5.08
CA VAL A 62 12.86 19.91 4.11
C VAL A 62 11.81 19.09 4.81
N SER A 63 10.55 19.45 4.60
CA SER A 63 9.39 18.66 4.95
C SER A 63 8.95 17.81 3.75
N ILE A 64 8.53 16.57 4.00
CA ILE A 64 8.14 15.59 2.96
C ILE A 64 6.71 15.16 3.20
N TYR A 65 5.88 15.33 2.19
CA TYR A 65 4.47 15.01 2.22
C TYR A 65 4.17 13.86 1.24
N ALA A 66 3.39 12.89 1.68
CA ALA A 66 2.96 11.76 0.86
C ALA A 66 1.56 11.30 1.29
N GLU A 67 0.72 10.96 0.31
CA GLU A 67 -0.61 10.37 0.53
C GLU A 67 -1.46 11.11 1.61
N GLY A 68 -1.42 12.43 1.61
CA GLY A 68 -2.24 13.24 2.51
C GLY A 68 -1.65 13.51 3.89
N GLN A 69 -0.44 13.02 4.20
CA GLN A 69 0.23 13.21 5.49
C GLN A 69 1.73 13.45 5.34
N PHE A 70 2.37 14.01 6.36
CA PHE A 70 3.81 14.17 6.38
C PHE A 70 4.52 12.85 6.70
N LEU A 71 5.50 12.47 5.87
CA LEU A 71 6.52 11.47 6.21
C LEU A 71 7.61 12.09 7.09
N LEU A 72 7.91 13.37 6.81
CA LEU A 72 8.86 14.17 7.58
C LEU A 72 8.32 15.60 7.67
N GLU A 73 8.12 16.09 8.87
CA GLU A 73 7.79 17.49 9.13
C GLU A 73 8.97 18.14 9.83
N SER A 74 9.74 18.94 9.08
CA SER A 74 11.04 19.51 9.51
C SER A 74 11.99 18.40 9.99
N ASN A 75 12.02 18.11 11.28
CA ASN A 75 12.88 17.08 11.91
C ASN A 75 12.06 15.99 12.62
N VAL A 76 10.74 15.97 12.46
CA VAL A 76 9.85 14.95 13.04
C VAL A 76 9.49 13.93 11.97
N GLN A 77 9.97 12.70 12.12
CA GLN A 77 9.64 11.60 11.22
C GLN A 77 8.36 10.91 11.66
N HIS A 78 7.43 10.74 10.71
CA HIS A 78 6.26 9.87 10.84
C HIS A 78 6.56 8.55 10.11
N ARG A 79 6.67 7.47 10.87
CA ARG A 79 7.11 6.19 10.33
C ARG A 79 5.96 5.41 9.72
N LEU A 80 6.32 4.62 8.72
CA LEU A 80 5.45 3.60 8.17
C LEU A 80 5.76 2.24 8.82
N THR A 81 4.73 1.41 8.92
CA THR A 81 4.84 0.00 9.30
C THR A 81 3.99 -0.85 8.36
N THR A 82 3.87 -2.13 8.63
CA THR A 82 3.04 -3.02 7.83
C THR A 82 1.98 -3.69 8.70
N ALA A 83 0.77 -3.78 8.19
CA ALA A 83 -0.32 -4.55 8.77
C ALA A 83 -0.82 -5.61 7.77
N ASN A 84 -1.59 -6.57 8.25
CA ASN A 84 -2.28 -7.49 7.35
C ASN A 84 -3.37 -6.75 6.56
N GLU A 85 -3.57 -7.13 5.30
CA GLU A 85 -4.61 -6.55 4.43
C GLU A 85 -6.01 -6.70 5.05
N SER A 86 -6.27 -7.87 5.66
CA SER A 86 -7.47 -8.18 6.43
C SER A 86 -7.13 -9.13 7.57
N GLU A 87 -8.09 -9.41 8.47
CA GLU A 87 -7.91 -10.35 9.59
C GLU A 87 -7.53 -11.77 9.14
N THR A 88 -8.00 -12.18 7.97
CA THR A 88 -7.75 -13.51 7.40
C THR A 88 -6.59 -13.54 6.40
N SER A 89 -6.13 -12.38 5.92
CA SER A 89 -5.08 -12.29 4.91
C SER A 89 -3.69 -12.24 5.54
N LYS A 90 -2.75 -13.00 4.96
CA LYS A 90 -1.31 -12.89 5.29
C LYS A 90 -0.57 -11.87 4.42
N LEU A 91 -1.29 -11.19 3.51
CA LEU A 91 -0.71 -10.14 2.69
C LEU A 91 -0.54 -8.88 3.52
N LEU A 92 0.61 -8.22 3.35
CA LEU A 92 0.94 -7.03 4.10
C LEU A 92 0.60 -5.77 3.29
N LYS A 93 0.01 -4.77 3.94
CA LYS A 93 -0.15 -3.42 3.42
C LYS A 93 0.67 -2.42 4.24
N PRO A 94 1.12 -1.30 3.64
CA PRO A 94 1.75 -0.22 4.39
C PRO A 94 0.67 0.56 5.17
N VAL A 95 0.99 0.87 6.41
CA VAL A 95 0.15 1.67 7.30
C VAL A 95 1.03 2.68 8.05
N TRP A 96 0.43 3.76 8.51
CA TRP A 96 1.11 4.67 9.43
C TRP A 96 1.30 4.01 10.79
N GLU A 97 2.45 4.20 11.41
CA GLU A 97 2.73 3.65 12.76
C GLU A 97 1.74 4.19 13.80
N MET A 98 1.25 5.41 13.60
CA MET A 98 0.22 6.04 14.43
C MET A 98 -1.20 5.51 14.15
N GLY A 99 -1.35 4.64 13.16
CA GLY A 99 -2.63 4.07 12.70
C GLY A 99 -3.15 4.70 11.41
N GLY A 100 -3.95 3.93 10.69
CA GLY A 100 -4.50 4.29 9.39
C GLY A 100 -3.69 3.79 8.20
N ASP A 101 -4.38 3.60 7.08
CA ASP A 101 -3.76 3.13 5.85
C ASP A 101 -2.87 4.22 5.24
N PHE A 102 -1.73 3.82 4.68
CA PHE A 102 -0.83 4.76 4.01
C PHE A 102 -1.46 5.32 2.73
N PHE A 103 -2.01 4.46 1.88
CA PHE A 103 -2.70 4.89 0.68
C PHE A 103 -4.17 5.24 0.98
N LEU A 104 -4.52 6.51 0.79
CA LEU A 104 -5.87 7.04 1.10
C LEU A 104 -6.96 6.52 0.16
N ARG A 105 -6.61 6.11 -1.05
CA ARG A 105 -7.56 5.57 -2.02
C ARG A 105 -7.50 4.05 -1.97
N GLY A 106 -8.59 3.43 -1.50
CA GLY A 106 -8.73 1.98 -1.39
C GLY A 106 -8.68 1.23 -2.74
N GLU A 107 -8.76 1.92 -3.86
CA GLU A 107 -8.64 1.32 -5.19
C GLU A 107 -7.19 1.40 -5.67
N LEU A 108 -6.50 0.27 -5.55
CA LEU A 108 -5.23 0.02 -6.20
C LEU A 108 -5.48 -0.31 -7.69
N SER A 109 -6.23 0.53 -8.40
CA SER A 109 -6.46 0.36 -9.83
C SER A 109 -5.50 1.23 -10.63
N TYR A 110 -4.87 0.67 -11.65
CA TYR A 110 -4.22 1.47 -12.68
C TYR A 110 -5.29 2.10 -13.56
N SER A 111 -5.39 3.42 -13.55
CA SER A 111 -6.05 4.15 -14.60
C SER A 111 -4.98 4.69 -15.54
N SER A 112 -4.97 4.21 -16.78
CA SER A 112 -4.09 4.71 -17.83
C SER A 112 -4.40 6.17 -18.25
N GLU A 113 -5.52 6.71 -17.78
CA GLU A 113 -5.96 8.06 -18.09
C GLU A 113 -5.42 9.13 -17.12
N ASN A 114 -5.03 8.72 -15.93
CA ASN A 114 -4.37 9.58 -14.95
C ASN A 114 -2.99 9.00 -14.66
N ASP A 115 -2.05 9.26 -15.55
CA ASP A 115 -0.64 8.90 -15.43
C ASP A 115 -0.05 9.50 -14.14
N THR A 116 -0.32 8.83 -13.03
CA THR A 116 0.29 9.14 -11.76
C THR A 116 1.34 8.09 -11.51
N ASP A 117 2.59 8.46 -11.72
CA ASP A 117 3.72 7.70 -11.23
C ASP A 117 3.61 7.66 -9.68
N THR A 118 3.09 6.53 -9.19
CA THR A 118 2.78 6.37 -7.77
C THR A 118 3.87 5.63 -7.03
N GLY A 119 5.01 5.40 -7.71
CA GLY A 119 6.18 4.73 -7.16
C GLY A 119 6.06 3.20 -7.08
N SER A 120 7.20 2.56 -6.81
CA SER A 120 7.33 1.09 -6.84
C SER A 120 6.55 0.38 -5.73
N LEU A 121 6.30 1.02 -4.58
CA LEU A 121 5.52 0.42 -3.49
C LEU A 121 4.08 0.15 -3.93
N ARG A 122 3.43 1.13 -4.58
CA ARG A 122 2.07 0.97 -5.09
C ARG A 122 2.03 -0.03 -6.23
N GLY A 123 3.01 0.03 -7.16
CA GLY A 123 3.14 -0.96 -8.23
C GLY A 123 3.24 -2.40 -7.70
N LEU A 124 4.02 -2.61 -6.63
CA LEU A 124 4.12 -3.92 -5.97
C LEU A 124 2.78 -4.39 -5.38
N LEU A 125 2.02 -3.48 -4.75
CA LEU A 125 0.72 -3.83 -4.17
C LEU A 125 -0.30 -4.21 -5.25
N VAL A 126 -0.32 -3.48 -6.35
CA VAL A 126 -1.17 -3.80 -7.51
C VAL A 126 -0.78 -5.13 -8.12
N ALA A 127 0.51 -5.35 -8.42
CA ALA A 127 1.00 -6.60 -9.00
C ALA A 127 0.77 -7.83 -8.11
N ARG A 128 0.79 -7.64 -6.79
CA ARG A 128 0.52 -8.69 -5.81
C ARG A 128 -0.96 -9.08 -5.77
N GLY A 129 -1.86 -8.14 -6.05
CA GLY A 129 -3.30 -8.29 -5.82
C GLY A 129 -3.71 -8.21 -4.35
N LYS A 130 -5.01 -8.29 -4.09
CA LYS A 130 -5.60 -8.16 -2.75
C LYS A 130 -5.62 -9.47 -1.96
N SER A 131 -5.54 -10.63 -2.63
CA SER A 131 -5.58 -11.94 -1.98
C SER A 131 -4.59 -12.91 -2.61
N LYS A 132 -3.99 -13.78 -1.79
CA LYS A 132 -3.32 -14.99 -2.30
C LYS A 132 -4.39 -16.02 -2.54
N THR A 133 -4.57 -16.40 -3.79
CA THR A 133 -5.51 -17.44 -4.17
C THR A 133 -4.79 -18.68 -4.65
N THR A 134 -5.32 -19.81 -4.28
CA THR A 134 -4.94 -21.13 -4.76
C THR A 134 -6.12 -21.70 -5.53
N TYR A 135 -5.93 -22.82 -6.25
CA TYR A 135 -7.03 -23.51 -6.90
C TYR A 135 -8.15 -23.94 -5.92
N LEU A 136 -7.85 -24.00 -4.60
CA LEU A 136 -8.82 -24.30 -3.55
C LEU A 136 -9.75 -23.12 -3.23
N ASP A 137 -9.35 -21.92 -3.62
CA ASP A 137 -10.14 -20.70 -3.40
C ASP A 137 -11.13 -20.45 -4.56
N ILE A 138 -11.04 -21.24 -5.64
CA ILE A 138 -12.01 -21.18 -6.74
C ILE A 138 -13.36 -21.64 -6.21
N PRO A 139 -14.40 -20.79 -6.26
CA PRO A 139 -15.72 -21.18 -5.78
C PRO A 139 -16.19 -22.45 -6.47
N GLN A 140 -16.62 -23.42 -5.67
CA GLN A 140 -17.15 -24.68 -6.19
C GLN A 140 -18.67 -24.54 -6.36
N LYS A 141 -19.16 -24.93 -7.55
CA LYS A 141 -20.61 -24.95 -7.79
C LYS A 141 -21.27 -25.99 -6.88
N PRO A 142 -22.39 -25.66 -6.22
CA PRO A 142 -23.14 -26.61 -5.43
C PRO A 142 -23.55 -27.81 -6.28
N ASP A 143 -23.39 -29.04 -5.73
CA ASP A 143 -23.84 -30.27 -6.34
C ASP A 143 -25.28 -30.54 -5.88
N GLU A 144 -26.21 -30.71 -6.82
CA GLU A 144 -27.63 -31.01 -6.50
C GLU A 144 -27.78 -32.26 -5.61
N SER A 145 -26.88 -33.22 -5.73
CA SER A 145 -26.91 -34.46 -4.94
C SER A 145 -26.77 -34.24 -3.43
N GLU A 146 -26.14 -33.14 -3.01
CA GLU A 146 -25.95 -32.78 -1.60
C GLU A 146 -27.24 -32.20 -0.97
N TYR A 147 -28.24 -31.86 -1.79
CA TYR A 147 -29.49 -31.22 -1.39
C TYR A 147 -30.71 -32.14 -1.60
N LEU A 148 -30.48 -33.46 -1.77
CA LEU A 148 -31.55 -34.45 -1.85
C LEU A 148 -31.94 -34.94 -0.45
N ASP A 149 -33.26 -35.09 -0.20
CA ASP A 149 -33.75 -35.74 1.00
C ASP A 149 -33.57 -37.25 0.96
N ALA A 150 -33.96 -37.96 2.03
CA ALA A 150 -33.86 -39.40 2.13
C ALA A 150 -34.71 -40.17 1.09
N ASP A 151 -35.69 -39.51 0.49
CA ASP A 151 -36.60 -40.03 -0.54
C ASP A 151 -36.13 -39.65 -1.96
N GLY A 152 -35.00 -38.92 -2.09
CA GLY A 152 -34.41 -38.49 -3.35
C GLY A 152 -35.05 -37.20 -3.94
N ASN A 153 -35.84 -36.46 -3.18
CA ASN A 153 -36.39 -35.19 -3.65
C ASN A 153 -35.47 -34.04 -3.34
N LEU A 154 -35.32 -33.11 -4.28
CA LEU A 154 -34.45 -31.93 -4.12
C LEU A 154 -35.09 -30.91 -3.16
N ASP A 155 -34.38 -30.51 -2.11
CA ASP A 155 -34.69 -29.32 -1.34
C ASP A 155 -34.34 -28.06 -2.19
N SER A 156 -35.29 -27.67 -3.01
CA SER A 156 -35.14 -26.57 -3.97
C SER A 156 -34.79 -25.24 -3.28
N LYS A 157 -35.21 -25.04 -2.02
CA LYS A 157 -34.91 -23.80 -1.29
C LYS A 157 -33.46 -23.78 -0.80
N ALA A 158 -33.00 -24.91 -0.25
CA ALA A 158 -31.60 -25.01 0.21
C ALA A 158 -30.63 -24.92 -0.98
N TYR A 159 -30.93 -25.60 -2.09
CA TYR A 159 -30.14 -25.55 -3.31
C TYR A 159 -30.11 -24.16 -3.94
N PHE A 160 -31.26 -23.46 -3.98
CA PHE A 160 -31.33 -22.06 -4.44
C PHE A 160 -30.44 -21.14 -3.60
N ASN A 161 -30.52 -21.22 -2.28
CA ASN A 161 -29.70 -20.40 -1.39
C ASN A 161 -28.19 -20.70 -1.58
N ALA A 162 -27.80 -21.94 -1.74
CA ALA A 162 -26.42 -22.33 -2.01
C ALA A 162 -25.93 -21.81 -3.36
N THR A 163 -26.79 -21.79 -4.37
CA THR A 163 -26.47 -21.25 -5.70
C THR A 163 -26.29 -19.72 -5.66
N GLU A 164 -27.15 -19.01 -4.92
CA GLU A 164 -27.00 -17.55 -4.71
C GLU A 164 -25.68 -17.23 -3.97
N GLU A 165 -25.34 -18.01 -2.93
CA GLU A 165 -24.08 -17.84 -2.23
C GLU A 165 -22.87 -18.13 -3.12
N TYR A 166 -22.96 -19.16 -3.97
CA TYR A 166 -21.93 -19.46 -4.97
C TYR A 166 -21.75 -18.30 -5.95
N ASN A 167 -22.82 -17.74 -6.50
CA ASN A 167 -22.78 -16.62 -7.43
C ASN A 167 -22.11 -15.41 -6.80
N ARG A 168 -22.44 -15.08 -5.56
CA ARG A 168 -21.81 -14.01 -4.80
C ARG A 168 -20.30 -14.24 -4.61
N LYS A 169 -19.90 -15.48 -4.25
CA LYS A 169 -18.48 -15.86 -4.13
C LYS A 169 -17.75 -15.78 -5.47
N VAL A 170 -18.41 -16.10 -6.58
CA VAL A 170 -17.83 -15.97 -7.93
C VAL A 170 -17.62 -14.50 -8.29
N GLU A 171 -18.57 -13.62 -8.00
CA GLU A 171 -18.42 -12.18 -8.20
C GLU A 171 -17.25 -11.64 -7.38
N GLU A 172 -17.20 -11.95 -6.08
CA GLU A 172 -16.12 -11.56 -5.19
C GLU A 172 -14.75 -12.11 -5.65
N TYR A 173 -14.71 -13.36 -6.13
CA TYR A 173 -13.51 -13.96 -6.71
C TYR A 173 -13.06 -13.22 -7.97
N ASN A 174 -13.97 -12.93 -8.88
CA ASN A 174 -13.67 -12.22 -10.13
C ASN A 174 -13.18 -10.78 -9.88
N GLU A 175 -13.78 -10.08 -8.92
CA GLU A 175 -13.37 -8.72 -8.57
C GLU A 175 -12.00 -8.65 -7.90
N ASN A 176 -11.68 -9.64 -7.05
CA ASN A 176 -10.48 -9.60 -6.20
C ASN A 176 -9.31 -10.41 -6.75
N VAL A 177 -9.53 -11.37 -7.63
CA VAL A 177 -8.55 -12.37 -8.05
C VAL A 177 -8.20 -12.29 -9.53
N GLN A 178 -9.17 -12.11 -10.41
CA GLN A 178 -8.94 -12.09 -11.85
C GLN A 178 -7.97 -10.99 -12.33
N PRO A 179 -7.93 -9.80 -11.75
CA PRO A 179 -6.94 -8.78 -12.12
C PRO A 179 -5.48 -9.18 -11.83
N SER A 180 -5.27 -10.21 -11.01
CA SER A 180 -3.93 -10.65 -10.58
C SER A 180 -3.29 -11.70 -11.49
N ILE A 181 -4.00 -12.17 -12.53
CA ILE A 181 -3.60 -13.30 -13.39
C ILE A 181 -3.21 -12.84 -14.81
N VAL A 182 -3.28 -11.56 -15.12
CA VAL A 182 -2.95 -11.00 -16.45
C VAL A 182 -1.49 -10.63 -16.55
#